data_d1bf61f32c1c04f07dc09ede9f1a7bc8
#
_entry.id   d1bf61f32c1c04f07dc09ede9f1a7bc8
#
_cell.length_a   1.000
_cell.length_b   1.000
_cell.length_c   1.000
_cell.angle_alpha   90.00
_cell.angle_beta   90.00
_cell.angle_gamma   90.00
#
_symmetry.space_group_name_H-M   'P 1'
#
loop_
_entity.id
_entity.type
_entity.pdbx_description
1 polymer ?
#
loop_
_entity_poly.entity_id
_entity_poly.type
_entity_poly.pdbx_seq_one_letter_code
_entity_poly.pdbx_strand_id
1 'polypeptide(L)'
;DVVDAMIRQVNSNETLPFNGQNNIPGILYASDYDLGAMNYAYSDSDYATYHINTDNFQAWNQGWQYRNDGVDIENSSDTDGNGFQVGFTSEDEWLIFSVEIQESGFYNIVTRYASTSSGIFSMELDGIPIVDNIILYNTGSYSNFVNKLTQGIYLPEGTFKLKMKMVTGGYNLSTVNFDISEEIPEFSIEYAEAQEDLSTILLLLNQPLDTDQGIDSSHFGVFVNSEEVSISDIEISEENPQVIYISLDEEYNFLDDISVSFYQESQLESIFSEFLIPFSQFPVYNNVSERIIIPGIVEAEDYIYQEGLSTEETSDINGGLNIGYTDVGDFADYLVLVTETGDYDINFRAASENQSGSILLQLIDGSNIQNLTQISLPITGGWQTWETVSATTNLSEGSYKLRLKVIQSGFNLNWIEFDFNGNSMGLDDNEMKGLRLFPNPVNEILNLYSEYETFTIEIFDIIGKKIFEAENLNSINVRHFEEGIYLLKISSGNYKQSKLFIKK
;
A
#
# COMPACT_ATOMS: atom_id res chain seq x y z
N ASP A 1 13.57 -33.68 -12.64
CA ASP A 1 13.40 -34.85 -11.77
C ASP A 1 12.75 -34.43 -10.46
N VAL A 2 11.70 -35.15 -10.01
CA VAL A 2 10.97 -34.89 -8.77
C VAL A 2 11.91 -34.83 -7.57
N VAL A 3 13.01 -35.59 -7.58
CA VAL A 3 14.04 -35.61 -6.55
C VAL A 3 14.86 -34.31 -6.56
N ASP A 4 15.16 -33.75 -7.72
CA ASP A 4 15.87 -32.46 -7.82
C ASP A 4 14.99 -31.30 -7.36
N ALA A 5 13.69 -31.31 -7.64
CA ALA A 5 12.72 -30.32 -7.13
C ALA A 5 12.56 -30.40 -5.60
N MET A 6 12.64 -31.61 -5.03
CA MET A 6 12.60 -31.82 -3.56
C MET A 6 13.91 -31.48 -2.84
N ILE A 7 15.06 -31.51 -3.55
CA ILE A 7 16.38 -31.25 -2.98
C ILE A 7 16.81 -29.78 -3.14
N ARG A 8 16.30 -29.08 -4.15
CA ARG A 8 16.52 -27.63 -4.34
C ARG A 8 15.60 -26.83 -3.43
N GLN A 9 15.79 -26.93 -2.14
CA GLN A 9 15.38 -25.87 -1.24
C GLN A 9 16.29 -24.67 -1.53
N VAL A 10 15.87 -23.83 -2.47
CA VAL A 10 16.38 -22.47 -2.60
C VAL A 10 16.13 -21.82 -1.24
N ASN A 11 17.15 -21.17 -0.69
CA ASN A 11 16.94 -20.30 0.48
C ASN A 11 15.73 -19.42 0.20
N SER A 12 14.85 -19.24 1.18
CA SER A 12 13.55 -18.60 1.02
C SER A 12 13.60 -17.20 0.36
N ASN A 13 14.75 -16.57 0.29
CA ASN A 13 14.97 -15.23 -0.25
C ASN A 13 15.66 -15.20 -1.63
N GLU A 14 15.99 -16.36 -2.21
CA GLU A 14 16.62 -16.42 -3.54
C GLU A 14 15.71 -17.14 -4.53
N THR A 15 15.60 -16.61 -5.75
CA THR A 15 14.91 -17.25 -6.85
C THR A 15 15.92 -17.67 -7.94
N LEU A 16 15.68 -18.79 -8.58
CA LEU A 16 16.54 -19.34 -9.65
C LEU A 16 15.72 -19.71 -10.86
N PRO A 17 16.23 -19.51 -12.11
CA PRO A 17 15.55 -19.94 -13.32
C PRO A 17 15.18 -21.42 -13.25
N PHE A 18 13.94 -21.76 -13.62
CA PHE A 18 13.46 -23.14 -13.61
C PHE A 18 14.08 -23.99 -14.73
N ASN A 19 14.03 -23.48 -15.95
CA ASN A 19 14.40 -24.26 -17.15
C ASN A 19 15.63 -23.69 -17.87
N GLY A 20 16.64 -23.29 -17.09
CA GLY A 20 17.85 -22.62 -17.60
C GLY A 20 17.67 -21.11 -17.69
N GLN A 21 18.66 -20.44 -18.28
CA GLN A 21 18.69 -18.99 -18.36
C GLN A 21 17.64 -18.45 -19.33
N ASN A 22 16.88 -17.47 -18.90
CA ASN A 22 15.94 -16.75 -19.74
C ASN A 22 16.66 -15.57 -20.40
N ASN A 23 16.85 -15.62 -21.70
CA ASN A 23 17.49 -14.54 -22.46
C ASN A 23 16.44 -13.66 -23.14
N ILE A 24 16.69 -12.34 -23.13
CA ILE A 24 15.95 -11.34 -23.89
C ILE A 24 16.93 -10.67 -24.86
N PRO A 25 16.66 -10.60 -26.18
CA PRO A 25 15.43 -11.02 -26.87
C PRO A 25 15.20 -12.53 -26.81
N GLY A 26 13.89 -12.91 -26.79
CA GLY A 26 13.47 -14.29 -26.71
C GLY A 26 12.09 -14.49 -26.14
N ILE A 27 11.68 -15.74 -25.99
CA ILE A 27 10.36 -16.15 -25.52
C ILE A 27 10.49 -16.65 -24.07
N LEU A 28 9.68 -16.08 -23.18
CA LEU A 28 9.43 -16.58 -21.83
C LEU A 28 8.12 -17.37 -21.84
N TYR A 29 8.17 -18.61 -21.40
CA TYR A 29 6.96 -19.42 -21.19
C TYR A 29 6.44 -19.15 -19.78
N ALA A 30 5.16 -18.80 -19.64
CA ALA A 30 4.57 -18.45 -18.35
C ALA A 30 4.75 -19.54 -17.29
N SER A 31 4.74 -20.82 -17.71
CA SER A 31 4.97 -21.98 -16.85
C SER A 31 6.42 -22.14 -16.36
N ASP A 32 7.40 -21.44 -16.97
CA ASP A 32 8.83 -21.56 -16.68
C ASP A 32 9.34 -20.47 -15.69
N TYR A 33 8.43 -19.87 -14.89
CA TYR A 33 8.82 -18.93 -13.85
C TYR A 33 9.84 -19.53 -12.87
N ASP A 34 10.55 -18.70 -12.13
CA ASP A 34 11.66 -19.09 -11.27
C ASP A 34 11.25 -20.14 -10.21
N LEU A 35 12.21 -20.95 -9.79
CA LEU A 35 12.13 -21.76 -8.58
C LEU A 35 12.25 -20.87 -7.36
N GLY A 36 11.45 -21.13 -6.34
CA GLY A 36 11.46 -20.42 -5.05
C GLY A 36 10.16 -20.63 -4.29
N ALA A 37 10.10 -20.09 -3.08
CA ALA A 37 8.90 -20.15 -2.27
C ALA A 37 7.84 -19.14 -2.72
N MET A 38 6.59 -19.36 -2.33
CA MET A 38 5.50 -18.38 -2.42
C MET A 38 5.94 -17.05 -1.76
N ASN A 39 5.55 -15.93 -2.34
CA ASN A 39 5.96 -14.56 -2.03
C ASN A 39 7.43 -14.20 -2.33
N TYR A 40 8.19 -15.11 -2.97
CA TYR A 40 9.54 -14.84 -3.49
C TYR A 40 9.66 -15.10 -4.99
N ALA A 41 9.20 -16.26 -5.47
CA ALA A 41 9.22 -16.61 -6.89
C ALA A 41 7.85 -16.44 -7.57
N TYR A 42 6.79 -16.47 -6.80
CA TYR A 42 5.40 -16.30 -7.25
C TYR A 42 4.48 -15.92 -6.08
N SER A 43 3.31 -15.42 -6.41
CA SER A 43 2.15 -15.32 -5.51
C SER A 43 0.94 -15.92 -6.21
N ASP A 44 0.18 -16.74 -5.49
CA ASP A 44 -1.01 -17.40 -5.99
C ASP A 44 -2.08 -17.39 -4.89
N SER A 45 -3.29 -16.97 -5.22
CA SER A 45 -4.34 -16.64 -4.23
C SER A 45 -4.98 -17.87 -3.61
N ASP A 46 -4.97 -19.01 -4.31
CA ASP A 46 -5.52 -20.27 -3.82
C ASP A 46 -4.44 -21.29 -3.43
N TYR A 47 -3.18 -20.83 -3.30
CA TYR A 47 -2.09 -21.63 -2.79
C TYR A 47 -2.45 -22.28 -1.46
N ALA A 48 -2.74 -23.56 -1.47
CA ALA A 48 -2.91 -24.32 -0.25
C ALA A 48 -1.54 -24.72 0.30
N THR A 49 -1.31 -24.46 1.58
CA THR A 49 -0.17 -25.02 2.31
C THR A 49 -0.29 -26.54 2.37
N TYR A 50 0.18 -27.19 1.35
CA TYR A 50 0.16 -28.62 1.07
C TYR A 50 0.62 -29.53 2.22
N HIS A 51 1.34 -29.01 3.20
CA HIS A 51 1.95 -29.78 4.28
C HIS A 51 1.13 -29.89 5.55
N ILE A 52 0.00 -29.24 5.66
CA ILE A 52 -0.82 -29.23 6.88
C ILE A 52 -2.14 -29.91 6.60
N ASN A 53 -2.19 -31.26 6.90
CA ASN A 53 -3.39 -32.03 7.20
C ASN A 53 -4.72 -31.45 6.69
N THR A 54 -4.83 -31.20 5.42
CA THR A 54 -6.13 -31.04 4.81
C THR A 54 -6.52 -32.38 4.25
N ASP A 55 -7.58 -32.98 4.75
CA ASP A 55 -8.22 -34.15 4.12
C ASP A 55 -8.71 -33.84 2.69
N ASN A 56 -8.31 -32.71 2.13
CA ASN A 56 -8.75 -32.18 0.85
C ASN A 56 -7.52 -32.01 -0.08
N PHE A 57 -7.25 -33.03 -0.87
CA PHE A 57 -6.18 -33.06 -1.87
C PHE A 57 -6.43 -32.18 -3.11
N GLN A 58 -7.40 -31.28 -3.07
CA GLN A 58 -7.87 -30.57 -4.26
C GLN A 58 -7.40 -29.14 -4.40
N ALA A 59 -6.59 -28.60 -3.50
CA ALA A 59 -6.54 -27.16 -3.37
C ALA A 59 -5.15 -26.53 -3.38
N TRP A 60 -4.11 -27.14 -3.87
CA TRP A 60 -2.79 -26.49 -3.85
C TRP A 60 -2.28 -26.04 -5.21
N ASN A 61 -2.87 -26.50 -6.24
CA ASN A 61 -2.58 -26.14 -7.62
C ASN A 61 -3.72 -26.72 -8.46
N GLN A 62 -4.42 -25.89 -9.17
CA GLN A 62 -5.38 -26.37 -10.17
C GLN A 62 -4.62 -26.80 -11.44
N GLY A 63 -5.11 -27.75 -12.17
CA GLY A 63 -4.44 -28.25 -13.37
C GLY A 63 -3.39 -29.33 -13.12
N TRP A 64 -2.55 -29.25 -12.15
CA TRP A 64 -1.55 -30.24 -11.71
C TRP A 64 -0.58 -30.68 -12.81
N GLN A 65 -0.17 -29.77 -13.66
CA GLN A 65 0.69 -30.10 -14.77
C GLN A 65 2.07 -29.48 -14.61
N TYR A 66 3.08 -30.12 -15.19
CA TYR A 66 4.42 -29.62 -15.36
C TYR A 66 5.21 -29.32 -14.08
N ARG A 67 4.70 -28.49 -13.19
CA ARG A 67 5.33 -28.10 -11.91
C ARG A 67 4.39 -28.38 -10.74
N ASN A 68 4.97 -28.38 -9.54
CA ASN A 68 4.28 -28.82 -8.31
C ASN A 68 4.63 -27.88 -7.16
N ASP A 69 4.51 -26.59 -7.34
CA ASP A 69 4.94 -25.56 -6.43
C ASP A 69 3.89 -24.47 -6.15
N GLY A 70 2.64 -24.71 -6.48
CA GLY A 70 1.51 -23.89 -6.03
C GLY A 70 0.86 -23.05 -7.11
N VAL A 71 1.52 -22.73 -8.22
CA VAL A 71 0.89 -22.01 -9.33
C VAL A 71 0.04 -22.94 -10.19
N ASP A 72 -1.10 -22.45 -10.64
CA ASP A 72 -2.07 -23.17 -11.44
C ASP A 72 -1.61 -23.35 -12.88
N ILE A 73 -1.07 -24.53 -13.22
CA ILE A 73 -0.57 -24.86 -14.54
C ILE A 73 -1.41 -25.97 -15.18
N GLU A 74 -1.89 -25.72 -16.40
CA GLU A 74 -2.65 -26.65 -17.20
C GLU A 74 -1.93 -27.05 -18.47
N ASN A 75 -2.36 -28.19 -19.08
CA ASN A 75 -1.99 -28.49 -20.46
C ASN A 75 -2.60 -27.46 -21.41
N SER A 76 -1.79 -26.90 -22.29
CA SER A 76 -2.21 -25.89 -23.24
C SER A 76 -2.55 -26.49 -24.59
N SER A 77 -3.60 -25.96 -25.22
CA SER A 77 -3.90 -26.18 -26.64
C SER A 77 -3.17 -25.20 -27.57
N ASP A 78 -2.39 -24.28 -26.99
CA ASP A 78 -1.60 -23.31 -27.75
C ASP A 78 -0.44 -24.00 -28.49
N THR A 79 -0.44 -23.88 -29.80
CA THR A 79 0.62 -24.48 -30.65
C THR A 79 1.92 -23.69 -30.62
N ASP A 80 1.89 -22.44 -30.18
CA ASP A 80 3.06 -21.55 -30.09
C ASP A 80 3.68 -21.54 -28.70
N GLY A 81 3.09 -22.27 -27.74
CA GLY A 81 3.59 -22.46 -26.38
C GLY A 81 4.47 -23.72 -26.23
N ASN A 82 4.90 -23.97 -24.98
CA ASN A 82 5.66 -25.20 -24.62
C ASN A 82 4.76 -26.41 -24.27
N GLY A 83 3.46 -26.30 -24.51
CA GLY A 83 2.44 -27.29 -24.16
C GLY A 83 1.76 -27.08 -22.82
N PHE A 84 2.15 -26.03 -22.09
CA PHE A 84 1.60 -25.64 -20.80
C PHE A 84 1.21 -24.17 -20.78
N GLN A 85 0.33 -23.80 -19.84
CA GLN A 85 -0.14 -22.43 -19.61
C GLN A 85 -0.35 -22.21 -18.13
N VAL A 86 -0.20 -20.99 -17.65
CA VAL A 86 -0.69 -20.57 -16.36
C VAL A 86 -2.16 -20.17 -16.53
N GLY A 87 -3.02 -20.84 -15.78
CA GLY A 87 -4.48 -20.64 -15.80
C GLY A 87 -5.02 -20.25 -14.44
N PHE A 88 -6.35 -20.16 -14.33
CA PHE A 88 -7.07 -19.78 -13.08
C PHE A 88 -6.57 -18.48 -12.43
N THR A 89 -5.92 -17.62 -13.21
CA THR A 89 -5.31 -16.39 -12.72
C THR A 89 -6.32 -15.50 -11.99
N SER A 90 -5.91 -14.94 -10.85
CA SER A 90 -6.69 -14.05 -10.01
C SER A 90 -6.02 -12.69 -9.83
N GLU A 91 -6.71 -11.75 -9.20
CA GLU A 91 -6.20 -10.42 -8.89
C GLU A 91 -4.97 -10.51 -7.96
N ASP A 92 -3.97 -9.68 -8.23
CA ASP A 92 -2.71 -9.55 -7.48
C ASP A 92 -1.79 -10.78 -7.47
N GLU A 93 -2.05 -11.80 -8.27
CA GLU A 93 -1.09 -12.88 -8.49
C GLU A 93 0.09 -12.42 -9.34
N TRP A 94 1.24 -13.05 -9.16
CA TRP A 94 2.44 -12.70 -9.92
C TRP A 94 3.46 -13.83 -10.01
N LEU A 95 4.32 -13.74 -11.03
CA LEU A 95 5.40 -14.66 -11.33
C LEU A 95 6.72 -13.90 -11.51
N ILE A 96 7.84 -14.45 -11.00
CA ILE A 96 9.19 -13.92 -11.20
C ILE A 96 9.95 -14.75 -12.22
N PHE A 97 10.69 -14.05 -13.07
CA PHE A 97 11.66 -14.63 -14.00
C PHE A 97 13.02 -13.97 -13.80
N SER A 98 14.06 -14.74 -13.53
CA SER A 98 15.43 -14.27 -13.68
C SER A 98 15.77 -14.19 -15.16
N VAL A 99 16.01 -12.99 -15.67
CA VAL A 99 16.26 -12.74 -17.10
C VAL A 99 17.65 -12.15 -17.32
N GLU A 100 18.26 -12.46 -18.49
CA GLU A 100 19.42 -11.76 -19.02
C GLU A 100 19.03 -11.00 -20.29
N ILE A 101 19.06 -9.68 -20.21
CA ILE A 101 18.85 -8.78 -21.34
C ILE A 101 20.21 -8.59 -22.01
N GLN A 102 20.33 -9.05 -23.26
CA GLN A 102 21.61 -9.19 -23.95
C GLN A 102 22.12 -7.89 -24.58
N GLU A 103 21.23 -6.93 -24.82
CA GLU A 103 21.56 -5.60 -25.32
C GLU A 103 20.52 -4.56 -24.90
N SER A 104 20.99 -3.35 -24.58
CA SER A 104 20.10 -2.23 -24.29
C SER A 104 19.41 -1.74 -25.55
N GLY A 105 18.12 -1.46 -25.47
CA GLY A 105 17.37 -0.95 -26.63
C GLY A 105 15.88 -1.01 -26.43
N PHE A 106 15.14 -0.69 -27.50
CA PHE A 106 13.70 -0.80 -27.52
C PHE A 106 13.26 -2.20 -27.92
N TYR A 107 12.21 -2.67 -27.27
CA TYR A 107 11.63 -3.98 -27.50
C TYR A 107 10.14 -3.87 -27.81
N ASN A 108 9.69 -4.74 -28.69
CA ASN A 108 8.28 -5.06 -28.89
C ASN A 108 7.97 -6.31 -28.07
N ILE A 109 6.99 -6.20 -27.17
CA ILE A 109 6.60 -7.28 -26.26
C ILE A 109 5.28 -7.86 -26.75
N VAL A 110 5.25 -9.17 -26.99
CA VAL A 110 4.06 -9.91 -27.42
C VAL A 110 3.60 -10.83 -26.30
N THR A 111 2.53 -10.45 -25.63
CA THR A 111 1.86 -11.27 -24.62
C THR A 111 0.84 -12.18 -25.29
N ARG A 112 1.00 -13.49 -25.16
CA ARG A 112 0.12 -14.52 -25.73
C ARG A 112 -0.77 -15.12 -24.66
N TYR A 113 -2.08 -14.94 -24.83
CA TYR A 113 -3.08 -15.25 -23.81
C TYR A 113 -4.40 -15.72 -24.42
N ALA A 114 -5.27 -16.32 -23.58
CA ALA A 114 -6.65 -16.67 -23.91
C ALA A 114 -7.58 -16.34 -22.74
N SER A 115 -8.79 -15.81 -23.00
CA SER A 115 -9.70 -15.38 -21.95
C SER A 115 -11.17 -15.40 -22.37
N THR A 116 -12.06 -15.52 -21.38
CA THR A 116 -13.51 -15.32 -21.54
C THR A 116 -14.01 -13.99 -20.98
N SER A 117 -13.14 -13.20 -20.36
CA SER A 117 -13.38 -11.86 -19.84
C SER A 117 -12.20 -10.94 -20.16
N SER A 118 -12.30 -9.64 -19.90
CA SER A 118 -11.13 -8.78 -19.94
C SER A 118 -10.33 -8.93 -18.65
N GLY A 119 -8.99 -8.90 -18.77
CA GLY A 119 -8.05 -8.90 -17.66
C GLY A 119 -7.03 -7.77 -17.83
N ILE A 120 -6.23 -7.52 -16.80
CA ILE A 120 -5.14 -6.53 -16.81
C ILE A 120 -3.86 -7.21 -16.38
N PHE A 121 -2.79 -6.96 -17.12
CA PHE A 121 -1.47 -7.53 -16.93
C PHE A 121 -0.42 -6.41 -16.89
N SER A 122 0.56 -6.51 -16.01
CA SER A 122 1.67 -5.56 -15.91
C SER A 122 3.00 -6.29 -15.78
N MET A 123 4.10 -5.59 -16.04
CA MET A 123 5.46 -6.09 -15.87
C MET A 123 6.35 -5.07 -15.18
N GLU A 124 7.19 -5.57 -14.26
CA GLU A 124 8.19 -4.80 -13.54
C GLU A 124 9.58 -5.42 -13.75
N LEU A 125 10.61 -4.60 -13.81
CA LEU A 125 12.02 -5.02 -13.85
C LEU A 125 12.71 -4.52 -12.58
N ASP A 126 13.13 -5.45 -11.69
CA ASP A 126 13.67 -5.15 -10.35
C ASP A 126 12.79 -4.17 -9.54
N GLY A 127 11.46 -4.33 -9.66
CA GLY A 127 10.47 -3.50 -8.97
C GLY A 127 10.10 -2.19 -9.66
N ILE A 128 10.74 -1.87 -10.79
CA ILE A 128 10.40 -0.68 -11.60
C ILE A 128 9.42 -1.11 -12.71
N PRO A 129 8.24 -0.49 -12.80
CA PRO A 129 7.29 -0.78 -13.89
C PRO A 129 7.93 -0.53 -15.25
N ILE A 130 7.88 -1.52 -16.15
CA ILE A 130 8.29 -1.38 -17.55
C ILE A 130 7.09 -1.39 -18.48
N VAL A 131 5.99 -1.99 -18.06
CA VAL A 131 4.71 -1.96 -18.76
C VAL A 131 3.61 -1.96 -17.72
N ASP A 132 2.79 -0.95 -17.72
CA ASP A 132 1.64 -0.82 -16.83
C ASP A 132 0.34 -1.07 -17.61
N ASN A 133 -0.61 -1.76 -16.95
CA ASN A 133 -2.00 -1.91 -17.37
C ASN A 133 -2.23 -2.37 -18.83
N ILE A 134 -1.56 -3.45 -19.27
CA ILE A 134 -1.89 -4.10 -20.54
C ILE A 134 -3.29 -4.71 -20.46
N ILE A 135 -4.24 -4.17 -21.21
CA ILE A 135 -5.59 -4.72 -21.28
C ILE A 135 -5.59 -5.96 -22.18
N LEU A 136 -5.92 -7.11 -21.59
CA LEU A 136 -6.13 -8.38 -22.25
C LEU A 136 -7.64 -8.56 -22.47
N TYR A 137 -8.11 -8.37 -23.71
CA TYR A 137 -9.53 -8.44 -24.03
C TYR A 137 -10.02 -9.90 -24.10
N ASN A 138 -11.35 -10.06 -23.93
CA ASN A 138 -12.02 -11.34 -24.10
C ASN A 138 -11.76 -11.94 -25.50
N THR A 139 -11.22 -13.15 -25.54
CA THR A 139 -10.92 -13.89 -26.77
C THR A 139 -12.01 -14.93 -27.12
N GLY A 140 -13.04 -15.03 -26.30
CA GLY A 140 -14.19 -15.92 -26.46
C GLY A 140 -14.03 -17.32 -25.85
N SER A 141 -12.81 -17.75 -25.50
CA SER A 141 -12.55 -19.05 -24.88
C SER A 141 -11.16 -19.05 -24.23
N TYR A 142 -11.00 -19.80 -23.14
CA TYR A 142 -9.70 -20.07 -22.50
C TYR A 142 -8.74 -20.91 -23.36
N SER A 143 -9.16 -21.39 -24.53
CA SER A 143 -8.34 -22.10 -25.52
C SER A 143 -8.15 -21.34 -26.84
N ASN A 144 -8.70 -20.12 -26.94
CA ASN A 144 -8.51 -19.26 -28.11
C ASN A 144 -7.41 -18.26 -27.87
N PHE A 145 -6.16 -18.65 -28.13
CA PHE A 145 -4.98 -17.82 -27.89
C PHE A 145 -4.80 -16.74 -28.94
N VAL A 146 -4.57 -15.52 -28.48
CA VAL A 146 -4.27 -14.35 -29.31
C VAL A 146 -3.03 -13.63 -28.79
N ASN A 147 -2.45 -12.79 -29.64
CA ASN A 147 -1.30 -11.95 -29.28
C ASN A 147 -1.75 -10.52 -28.94
N LYS A 148 -1.26 -10.00 -27.84
CA LYS A 148 -1.31 -8.58 -27.49
C LYS A 148 0.09 -8.00 -27.68
N LEU A 149 0.22 -7.05 -28.60
CA LEU A 149 1.46 -6.34 -28.87
C LEU A 149 1.53 -5.08 -28.00
N THR A 150 2.66 -4.87 -27.32
CA THR A 150 3.08 -3.63 -26.66
C THR A 150 4.42 -3.22 -27.28
N GLN A 151 4.53 -1.98 -27.76
CA GLN A 151 5.66 -1.54 -28.59
C GLN A 151 6.54 -0.53 -27.87
N GLY A 152 7.82 -0.53 -28.22
CA GLY A 152 8.73 0.55 -27.86
C GLY A 152 9.12 0.61 -26.40
N ILE A 153 9.19 -0.53 -25.71
CA ILE A 153 9.60 -0.61 -24.31
C ILE A 153 11.12 -0.65 -24.22
N TYR A 154 11.73 0.31 -23.55
CA TYR A 154 13.17 0.30 -23.32
C TYR A 154 13.54 -0.70 -22.24
N LEU A 155 14.54 -1.56 -22.55
CA LEU A 155 15.14 -2.49 -21.60
C LEU A 155 16.66 -2.27 -21.58
N PRO A 156 17.30 -2.12 -20.41
CA PRO A 156 18.75 -2.04 -20.29
C PRO A 156 19.40 -3.42 -20.38
N GLU A 157 20.62 -3.50 -20.89
CA GLU A 157 21.46 -4.70 -20.83
C GLU A 157 21.77 -5.08 -19.37
N GLY A 158 21.68 -6.36 -19.04
CA GLY A 158 22.00 -6.84 -17.69
C GLY A 158 21.17 -8.03 -17.26
N THR A 159 21.33 -8.40 -15.98
CA THR A 159 20.57 -9.49 -15.33
C THR A 159 19.59 -8.89 -14.34
N PHE A 160 18.32 -9.24 -14.46
CA PHE A 160 17.22 -8.64 -13.71
C PHE A 160 16.22 -9.69 -13.22
N LYS A 161 15.36 -9.28 -12.29
CA LYS A 161 14.13 -9.98 -11.92
C LYS A 161 12.96 -9.33 -12.65
N LEU A 162 12.46 -10.01 -13.66
CA LEU A 162 11.22 -9.61 -14.34
C LEU A 162 10.03 -10.19 -13.57
N LYS A 163 9.18 -9.34 -13.05
CA LYS A 163 7.92 -9.69 -12.42
C LYS A 163 6.77 -9.50 -13.40
N MET A 164 6.01 -10.55 -13.62
CA MET A 164 4.77 -10.54 -14.39
C MET A 164 3.60 -10.56 -13.42
N LYS A 165 2.78 -9.51 -13.39
CA LYS A 165 1.68 -9.35 -12.44
C LYS A 165 0.32 -9.42 -13.14
N MET A 166 -0.58 -10.21 -12.59
CA MET A 166 -2.00 -10.26 -12.93
C MET A 166 -2.71 -9.19 -12.10
N VAL A 167 -2.75 -7.94 -12.60
CA VAL A 167 -3.45 -6.84 -11.90
C VAL A 167 -4.93 -7.17 -11.74
N THR A 168 -5.55 -7.77 -12.77
CA THR A 168 -6.81 -8.52 -12.63
C THR A 168 -6.68 -9.81 -13.41
N GLY A 169 -7.10 -10.93 -12.80
CA GLY A 169 -7.00 -12.24 -13.42
C GLY A 169 -8.09 -12.56 -14.44
N GLY A 170 -8.39 -13.85 -14.60
CA GLY A 170 -9.44 -14.36 -15.47
C GLY A 170 -8.99 -14.68 -16.89
N TYR A 171 -7.68 -14.95 -17.08
CA TYR A 171 -7.11 -15.34 -18.36
C TYR A 171 -6.05 -16.44 -18.20
N ASN A 172 -5.80 -17.16 -19.26
CA ASN A 172 -4.68 -18.08 -19.38
C ASN A 172 -3.51 -17.37 -20.04
N LEU A 173 -2.31 -17.46 -19.46
CA LEU A 173 -1.08 -16.90 -19.99
C LEU A 173 -0.19 -18.01 -20.53
N SER A 174 0.19 -17.91 -21.82
CA SER A 174 1.05 -18.90 -22.49
C SER A 174 2.50 -18.44 -22.57
N THR A 175 2.76 -17.34 -23.27
CA THR A 175 4.12 -16.83 -23.48
C THR A 175 4.17 -15.30 -23.46
N VAL A 176 5.36 -14.78 -23.17
CA VAL A 176 5.72 -13.38 -23.42
C VAL A 176 6.98 -13.36 -24.25
N ASN A 177 6.91 -12.84 -25.47
CA ASN A 177 8.03 -12.75 -26.40
C ASN A 177 8.56 -11.33 -26.47
N PHE A 178 9.88 -11.19 -26.45
CA PHE A 178 10.60 -9.93 -26.52
C PHE A 178 11.41 -9.88 -27.81
N ASP A 179 11.01 -9.01 -28.73
CA ASP A 179 11.70 -8.77 -30.00
C ASP A 179 12.28 -7.37 -30.03
N ILE A 180 13.52 -7.19 -30.50
CA ILE A 180 14.15 -5.88 -30.66
C ILE A 180 13.32 -5.02 -31.63
N SER A 181 13.09 -3.77 -31.25
CA SER A 181 12.45 -2.75 -32.10
C SER A 181 13.51 -1.82 -32.69
N GLU A 182 13.42 -1.55 -34.00
CA GLU A 182 14.22 -0.52 -34.67
C GLU A 182 13.59 0.88 -34.53
N GLU A 183 12.34 0.98 -34.06
CA GLU A 183 11.61 2.23 -33.88
C GLU A 183 11.94 2.84 -32.53
N ILE A 184 12.39 4.11 -32.51
CA ILE A 184 12.58 4.93 -31.32
C ILE A 184 11.26 5.67 -31.08
N PRO A 185 10.56 5.46 -29.96
CA PRO A 185 9.34 6.20 -29.63
C PRO A 185 9.65 7.67 -29.29
N GLU A 186 8.65 8.53 -29.32
CA GLU A 186 8.78 9.88 -28.76
C GLU A 186 9.18 9.83 -27.29
N PHE A 187 10.09 10.74 -26.87
CA PHE A 187 10.59 10.74 -25.47
C PHE A 187 9.54 11.38 -24.55
N SER A 188 9.01 10.61 -23.63
CA SER A 188 7.89 11.00 -22.75
C SER A 188 7.99 10.41 -21.35
N ILE A 189 7.23 10.98 -20.42
CA ILE A 189 6.96 10.37 -19.13
C ILE A 189 5.97 9.19 -19.30
N GLU A 190 6.22 8.11 -18.58
CA GLU A 190 5.34 6.95 -18.56
C GLU A 190 4.62 6.78 -17.22
N TYR A 191 5.31 7.04 -16.12
CA TYR A 191 4.82 6.73 -14.79
C TYR A 191 5.37 7.70 -13.76
N ALA A 192 4.61 7.97 -12.72
CA ALA A 192 5.07 8.73 -11.56
C ALA A 192 4.47 8.16 -10.29
N GLU A 193 5.28 7.99 -9.23
CA GLU A 193 4.87 7.39 -7.97
C GLU A 193 5.47 8.10 -6.76
N ALA A 194 4.63 8.32 -5.76
CA ALA A 194 5.03 8.81 -4.44
C ALA A 194 5.72 7.70 -3.64
N GLN A 195 6.83 8.02 -2.98
CA GLN A 195 7.60 7.06 -2.22
C GLN A 195 7.20 7.04 -0.74
N GLU A 196 7.44 5.93 -0.06
CA GLU A 196 7.06 5.71 1.36
C GLU A 196 7.79 6.62 2.36
N ASP A 197 8.84 7.36 1.92
CA ASP A 197 9.50 8.40 2.71
C ASP A 197 8.69 9.70 2.81
N LEU A 198 7.56 9.78 2.08
CA LEU A 198 6.59 10.87 2.05
C LEU A 198 7.10 12.21 1.50
N SER A 199 8.30 12.24 0.96
CA SER A 199 8.93 13.45 0.42
C SER A 199 9.54 13.28 -0.96
N THR A 200 9.66 12.04 -1.45
CA THR A 200 10.25 11.73 -2.74
C THR A 200 9.22 11.24 -3.75
N ILE A 201 9.28 11.75 -4.97
CA ILE A 201 8.48 11.30 -6.12
C ILE A 201 9.44 10.66 -7.12
N LEU A 202 9.14 9.44 -7.54
CA LEU A 202 9.79 8.76 -8.65
C LEU A 202 9.07 9.12 -9.94
N LEU A 203 9.81 9.57 -10.95
CA LEU A 203 9.34 9.69 -12.33
C LEU A 203 10.05 8.66 -13.20
N LEU A 204 9.27 7.88 -13.95
CA LEU A 204 9.79 6.95 -14.94
C LEU A 204 9.56 7.52 -16.34
N LEU A 205 10.62 7.56 -17.11
CA LEU A 205 10.62 7.98 -18.51
C LEU A 205 10.72 6.76 -19.42
N ASN A 206 10.17 6.85 -20.63
CA ASN A 206 10.23 5.75 -21.60
C ASN A 206 11.62 5.60 -22.27
N GLN A 207 12.52 6.54 -22.04
CA GLN A 207 13.90 6.52 -22.54
C GLN A 207 14.87 6.95 -21.44
N PRO A 208 16.11 6.41 -21.41
CA PRO A 208 17.11 6.87 -20.49
C PRO A 208 17.62 8.27 -20.87
N LEU A 209 17.79 9.10 -19.86
CA LEU A 209 18.37 10.44 -19.99
C LEU A 209 19.88 10.35 -20.32
N ASP A 210 20.36 11.31 -21.09
CA ASP A 210 21.78 11.59 -21.19
C ASP A 210 22.25 12.18 -19.85
N THR A 211 23.01 11.41 -19.07
CA THR A 211 23.47 11.82 -17.73
C THR A 211 24.60 12.87 -17.75
N ASP A 212 25.19 13.16 -18.92
CA ASP A 212 26.18 14.23 -19.05
C ASP A 212 25.54 15.63 -18.99
N GLN A 213 24.22 15.72 -19.16
CA GLN A 213 23.45 16.94 -18.98
C GLN A 213 23.09 17.18 -17.50
N GLY A 214 22.98 18.43 -17.11
CA GLY A 214 22.46 18.78 -15.77
C GLY A 214 20.95 18.72 -15.73
N ILE A 215 20.41 18.31 -14.58
CA ILE A 215 19.01 18.44 -14.26
C ILE A 215 18.84 19.48 -13.15
N ASP A 216 17.81 20.31 -13.21
CA ASP A 216 17.57 21.39 -12.26
C ASP A 216 16.09 21.41 -11.86
N SER A 217 15.81 21.73 -10.59
CA SER A 217 14.46 21.76 -10.06
C SER A 217 13.53 22.71 -10.81
N SER A 218 14.06 23.78 -11.43
CA SER A 218 13.27 24.71 -12.26
C SER A 218 12.70 24.10 -13.53
N HIS A 219 13.15 22.90 -13.93
CA HIS A 219 12.57 22.17 -15.06
C HIS A 219 11.19 21.60 -14.72
N PHE A 220 10.90 21.41 -13.44
CA PHE A 220 9.68 20.73 -12.97
C PHE A 220 8.86 21.62 -12.04
N GLY A 221 7.58 21.32 -11.95
CA GLY A 221 6.69 21.82 -10.90
C GLY A 221 5.93 20.64 -10.29
N VAL A 222 5.88 20.57 -8.97
CA VAL A 222 5.12 19.58 -8.24
C VAL A 222 3.95 20.26 -7.55
N PHE A 223 2.78 19.63 -7.62
CA PHE A 223 1.54 20.13 -7.03
C PHE A 223 0.98 19.07 -6.09
N VAL A 224 0.71 19.47 -4.85
CA VAL A 224 0.01 18.67 -3.85
C VAL A 224 -1.32 19.33 -3.57
N ASN A 225 -2.43 18.61 -3.75
CA ASN A 225 -3.79 19.13 -3.63
C ASN A 225 -4.04 20.42 -4.47
N SER A 226 -3.41 20.48 -5.66
CA SER A 226 -3.44 21.61 -6.59
C SER A 226 -2.65 22.85 -6.16
N GLU A 227 -1.90 22.82 -5.07
CA GLU A 227 -0.97 23.85 -4.65
C GLU A 227 0.45 23.49 -5.04
N GLU A 228 1.21 24.45 -5.64
CA GLU A 228 2.61 24.21 -6.02
C GLU A 228 3.49 24.16 -4.78
N VAL A 229 4.29 23.08 -4.65
CA VAL A 229 5.20 22.86 -3.52
C VAL A 229 6.66 22.99 -3.95
N SER A 230 7.53 23.31 -2.98
CA SER A 230 8.96 23.51 -3.24
C SER A 230 9.67 22.17 -3.41
N ILE A 231 10.53 22.12 -4.44
CA ILE A 231 11.44 21.00 -4.70
C ILE A 231 12.76 21.31 -3.99
N SER A 232 13.17 20.44 -3.06
CA SER A 232 14.44 20.54 -2.32
C SER A 232 15.63 20.02 -3.12
N ASP A 233 15.43 18.91 -3.86
CA ASP A 233 16.46 18.26 -4.66
C ASP A 233 15.86 17.53 -5.86
N ILE A 234 16.71 17.28 -6.87
CA ILE A 234 16.33 16.48 -8.03
C ILE A 234 17.55 15.74 -8.56
N GLU A 235 17.42 14.46 -8.79
CA GLU A 235 18.50 13.61 -9.27
C GLU A 235 18.05 12.58 -10.30
N ILE A 236 18.94 12.24 -11.23
CA ILE A 236 18.79 11.09 -12.13
C ILE A 236 19.37 9.88 -11.41
N SER A 237 18.64 8.78 -11.39
CA SER A 237 19.14 7.55 -10.78
C SER A 237 20.42 7.05 -11.47
N GLU A 238 21.47 6.81 -10.68
CA GLU A 238 22.72 6.23 -11.18
C GLU A 238 22.55 4.81 -11.70
N GLU A 239 21.61 4.06 -11.12
CA GLU A 239 21.34 2.65 -11.48
C GLU A 239 20.44 2.52 -12.70
N ASN A 240 19.51 3.46 -12.87
CA ASN A 240 18.59 3.47 -14.01
C ASN A 240 18.33 4.91 -14.50
N PRO A 241 19.00 5.36 -15.57
CA PRO A 241 18.82 6.71 -16.12
C PRO A 241 17.43 7.04 -16.69
N GLN A 242 16.48 6.08 -16.70
CA GLN A 242 15.09 6.36 -16.99
C GLN A 242 14.34 6.93 -15.77
N VAL A 243 14.93 6.87 -14.58
CA VAL A 243 14.30 7.28 -13.32
C VAL A 243 14.87 8.61 -12.87
N ILE A 244 13.97 9.54 -12.56
CA ILE A 244 14.25 10.80 -11.88
C ILE A 244 13.63 10.72 -10.50
N TYR A 245 14.36 11.10 -9.46
CA TYR A 245 13.82 11.32 -8.12
C TYR A 245 13.70 12.82 -7.87
N ILE A 246 12.51 13.26 -7.44
CA ILE A 246 12.22 14.62 -7.03
C ILE A 246 11.95 14.61 -5.53
N SER A 247 12.79 15.27 -4.75
CA SER A 247 12.60 15.44 -3.31
C SER A 247 11.93 16.77 -3.00
N LEU A 248 10.98 16.78 -2.09
CA LEU A 248 10.22 17.96 -1.67
C LEU A 248 10.73 18.51 -0.34
N ASP A 249 10.50 19.79 -0.08
CA ASP A 249 10.78 20.43 1.21
C ASP A 249 9.76 20.02 2.29
N GLU A 250 8.56 19.65 1.89
CA GLU A 250 7.44 19.28 2.76
C GLU A 250 6.96 17.86 2.46
N GLU A 251 6.49 17.15 3.48
CA GLU A 251 5.94 15.80 3.32
C GLU A 251 4.52 15.86 2.75
N TYR A 252 4.19 14.89 1.89
CA TYR A 252 2.82 14.55 1.50
C TYR A 252 2.31 13.37 2.33
N ASN A 253 1.02 13.08 2.24
CA ASN A 253 0.43 11.92 2.91
C ASN A 253 -0.44 11.08 1.95
N PHE A 254 -0.91 9.92 2.43
CA PHE A 254 -1.66 8.95 1.63
C PHE A 254 -3.00 9.48 1.06
N LEU A 255 -3.48 10.62 1.54
CA LEU A 255 -4.74 11.25 1.09
C LEU A 255 -4.51 12.33 0.02
N ASP A 256 -3.26 12.71 -0.24
CA ASP A 256 -2.96 13.83 -1.11
C ASP A 256 -3.06 13.46 -2.60
N ASP A 257 -3.64 14.37 -3.36
CA ASP A 257 -3.62 14.33 -4.82
C ASP A 257 -2.35 15.02 -5.32
N ILE A 258 -1.46 14.25 -5.95
CA ILE A 258 -0.13 14.72 -6.35
C ILE A 258 -0.04 14.71 -7.87
N SER A 259 0.52 15.77 -8.44
CA SER A 259 0.82 15.84 -9.86
C SER A 259 2.14 16.54 -10.12
N VAL A 260 2.77 16.20 -11.25
CA VAL A 260 4.04 16.78 -11.69
C VAL A 260 3.91 17.39 -13.09
N SER A 261 4.62 18.48 -13.34
CA SER A 261 4.70 19.12 -14.64
C SER A 261 6.16 19.24 -15.08
N PHE A 262 6.42 19.14 -16.39
CA PHE A 262 7.70 19.45 -17.01
C PHE A 262 7.51 20.59 -17.98
N TYR A 263 8.32 21.65 -17.85
CA TYR A 263 8.11 22.90 -18.55
C TYR A 263 8.77 22.93 -19.93
N GLN A 264 8.07 23.50 -20.92
CA GLN A 264 8.50 23.55 -22.32
C GLN A 264 9.83 24.29 -22.55
N GLU A 265 10.22 25.19 -21.65
CA GLU A 265 11.46 25.95 -21.74
C GLU A 265 12.70 25.12 -21.38
N SER A 266 12.48 23.97 -20.76
CA SER A 266 13.50 23.03 -20.33
C SER A 266 13.73 21.97 -21.41
N GLN A 267 15.00 21.69 -21.72
CA GLN A 267 15.36 20.69 -22.72
C GLN A 267 16.15 19.58 -22.03
N LEU A 268 15.48 18.47 -21.74
CA LEU A 268 16.12 17.24 -21.32
C LEU A 268 16.19 16.28 -22.51
N GLU A 269 17.40 15.80 -22.79
CA GLU A 269 17.71 14.95 -23.94
C GLU A 269 17.91 13.49 -23.48
N SER A 270 17.39 12.55 -24.25
CA SER A 270 17.67 11.15 -24.05
C SER A 270 19.03 10.76 -24.69
N ILE A 271 19.55 9.59 -24.34
CA ILE A 271 20.75 9.03 -25.01
C ILE A 271 20.54 8.81 -26.51
N PHE A 272 19.31 8.88 -27.02
CA PHE A 272 18.93 8.74 -28.44
C PHE A 272 18.77 10.09 -29.13
N SER A 273 19.14 11.20 -28.46
CA SER A 273 19.02 12.58 -28.95
C SER A 273 17.57 13.02 -29.21
N GLU A 274 16.62 12.46 -28.47
CA GLU A 274 15.23 12.89 -28.42
C GLU A 274 15.02 13.82 -27.22
N PHE A 275 14.20 14.87 -27.38
CA PHE A 275 13.86 15.78 -26.28
C PHE A 275 12.60 15.35 -25.57
N LEU A 276 12.62 15.40 -24.21
CA LEU A 276 11.46 15.09 -23.39
C LEU A 276 10.29 16.02 -23.75
N ILE A 277 9.16 15.42 -24.10
CA ILE A 277 7.93 16.17 -24.43
C ILE A 277 7.41 16.83 -23.15
N PRO A 278 7.16 18.16 -23.18
CA PRO A 278 6.57 18.86 -22.04
C PRO A 278 5.21 18.29 -21.66
N PHE A 279 4.96 18.22 -20.36
CA PHE A 279 3.67 17.76 -19.83
C PHE A 279 3.22 18.66 -18.65
N SER A 280 1.93 18.67 -18.39
CA SER A 280 1.33 19.46 -17.33
C SER A 280 0.44 18.59 -16.46
N GLN A 281 0.64 18.68 -15.15
CA GLN A 281 -0.17 17.97 -14.14
C GLN A 281 -0.32 16.47 -14.43
N PHE A 282 0.79 15.83 -14.79
CA PHE A 282 0.82 14.37 -14.90
C PHE A 282 0.54 13.77 -13.52
N PRO A 283 -0.43 12.85 -13.38
CA PRO A 283 -0.82 12.32 -12.09
C PRO A 283 0.31 11.46 -11.50
N VAL A 284 0.53 11.61 -10.20
CA VAL A 284 1.44 10.77 -9.41
C VAL A 284 0.61 9.73 -8.67
N TYR A 285 0.92 8.45 -8.84
CA TYR A 285 0.30 7.39 -8.07
C TYR A 285 0.73 7.49 -6.61
N ASN A 286 -0.20 7.84 -5.74
CA ASN A 286 0.05 7.96 -4.31
C ASN A 286 -0.43 6.67 -3.61
N ASN A 287 0.45 5.64 -3.63
CA ASN A 287 0.21 4.32 -3.03
C ASN A 287 0.91 4.16 -1.68
N VAL A 288 1.31 5.27 -1.05
CA VAL A 288 1.96 5.20 0.27
C VAL A 288 1.00 4.60 1.30
N SER A 289 1.57 3.89 2.27
CA SER A 289 0.82 3.13 3.26
C SER A 289 -0.18 4.00 4.00
N GLU A 290 -1.44 3.53 4.12
CA GLU A 290 -2.50 4.19 4.88
C GLU A 290 -2.07 4.37 6.34
N ARG A 291 -2.38 5.52 6.94
CA ARG A 291 -2.04 5.87 8.32
C ARG A 291 -3.29 6.06 9.15
N ILE A 292 -3.23 5.63 10.40
CA ILE A 292 -4.30 5.88 11.36
C ILE A 292 -4.28 7.37 11.74
N ILE A 293 -5.41 8.05 11.56
CA ILE A 293 -5.51 9.50 11.81
C ILE A 293 -5.62 9.77 13.30
N ILE A 294 -4.79 10.70 13.79
CA ILE A 294 -4.80 11.25 15.14
C ILE A 294 -5.15 12.76 15.04
N PRO A 295 -6.17 13.27 15.78
CA PRO A 295 -6.96 12.63 16.84
C PRO A 295 -7.88 11.52 16.33
N GLY A 296 -8.01 10.44 17.12
CA GLY A 296 -8.78 9.25 16.76
C GLY A 296 -8.39 8.03 17.57
N ILE A 297 -8.92 6.88 17.18
CA ILE A 297 -8.68 5.60 17.84
C ILE A 297 -7.68 4.78 17.02
N VAL A 298 -6.67 4.25 17.72
CA VAL A 298 -5.76 3.21 17.25
C VAL A 298 -6.23 1.91 17.87
N GLU A 299 -6.88 1.05 17.09
CA GLU A 299 -7.22 -0.30 17.55
C GLU A 299 -5.92 -1.08 17.77
N ALA A 300 -5.82 -1.81 18.87
CA ALA A 300 -4.55 -2.39 19.28
C ALA A 300 -4.06 -3.51 18.33
N GLU A 301 -4.96 -4.12 17.57
CA GLU A 301 -4.68 -5.12 16.54
C GLU A 301 -4.29 -4.55 15.18
N ASP A 302 -4.45 -3.24 14.92
CA ASP A 302 -4.16 -2.59 13.62
C ASP A 302 -2.67 -2.25 13.45
N TYR A 303 -1.78 -3.05 14.03
CA TYR A 303 -0.35 -2.88 13.89
C TYR A 303 0.16 -3.31 12.50
N ILE A 304 1.17 -2.60 11.99
CA ILE A 304 1.90 -2.99 10.78
C ILE A 304 3.01 -4.00 11.05
N TYR A 305 3.52 -4.02 12.29
CA TYR A 305 4.55 -4.95 12.75
C TYR A 305 4.43 -5.14 14.26
N GLN A 306 4.69 -6.35 14.73
CA GLN A 306 4.72 -6.65 16.16
C GLN A 306 5.76 -7.73 16.48
N GLU A 307 6.20 -7.78 17.75
CA GLU A 307 7.04 -8.84 18.28
C GLU A 307 6.51 -9.28 19.66
N GLY A 308 6.24 -10.58 19.79
CA GLY A 308 5.84 -11.24 21.03
C GLY A 308 4.36 -11.20 21.39
N LEU A 309 3.57 -10.34 20.76
CA LEU A 309 2.14 -10.17 21.05
C LEU A 309 1.26 -11.18 20.29
N SER A 310 0.05 -11.40 20.78
CA SER A 310 -0.98 -12.17 20.08
C SER A 310 -2.34 -11.50 20.22
N THR A 311 -3.24 -11.75 19.27
CA THR A 311 -4.61 -11.23 19.27
C THR A 311 -5.61 -12.28 19.74
N GLU A 312 -6.69 -11.83 20.36
CA GLU A 312 -7.85 -12.64 20.73
C GLU A 312 -9.14 -11.84 20.58
N GLU A 313 -10.30 -12.52 20.49
CA GLU A 313 -11.60 -11.85 20.43
C GLU A 313 -11.87 -11.08 21.75
N THR A 314 -12.25 -9.80 21.61
CA THR A 314 -12.62 -8.98 22.76
C THR A 314 -14.10 -9.13 23.12
N SER A 315 -14.41 -9.09 24.41
CA SER A 315 -15.79 -8.97 24.92
C SER A 315 -16.17 -7.52 25.24
N ASP A 316 -15.31 -6.55 24.91
CA ASP A 316 -15.59 -5.14 25.14
C ASP A 316 -16.72 -4.63 24.22
N ILE A 317 -17.21 -3.43 24.49
CA ILE A 317 -18.25 -2.78 23.69
C ILE A 317 -17.73 -2.61 22.26
N ASN A 318 -18.52 -3.00 21.28
CA ASN A 318 -18.29 -3.02 19.82
C ASN A 318 -17.59 -4.26 19.27
N GLY A 319 -17.10 -5.19 20.10
CA GLY A 319 -16.43 -6.40 19.62
C GLY A 319 -15.08 -6.11 18.97
N GLY A 320 -14.62 -6.97 18.07
CA GLY A 320 -13.31 -6.87 17.43
C GLY A 320 -12.29 -7.79 18.09
N LEU A 321 -11.03 -7.39 18.01
CA LEU A 321 -9.90 -8.09 18.63
C LEU A 321 -9.29 -7.21 19.72
N ASN A 322 -8.42 -7.79 20.52
CA ASN A 322 -7.51 -7.10 21.41
C ASN A 322 -6.14 -7.78 21.34
N ILE A 323 -5.08 -7.04 21.64
CA ILE A 323 -3.78 -7.65 21.90
C ILE A 323 -3.69 -8.16 23.34
N GLY A 324 -3.00 -9.30 23.50
CA GLY A 324 -2.76 -9.94 24.79
C GLY A 324 -1.49 -10.76 24.76
N TYR A 325 -1.35 -11.71 25.72
CA TYR A 325 -0.20 -12.60 25.86
C TYR A 325 1.14 -11.86 25.97
N THR A 326 1.10 -10.70 26.61
CA THR A 326 2.20 -9.73 26.69
C THR A 326 3.35 -10.23 27.56
N ASP A 327 4.60 -10.11 27.09
CA ASP A 327 5.83 -10.26 27.83
C ASP A 327 6.64 -8.96 27.84
N VAL A 328 7.55 -8.81 28.81
CA VAL A 328 8.39 -7.60 28.92
C VAL A 328 9.32 -7.49 27.72
N GLY A 329 9.22 -6.40 27.01
CA GLY A 329 10.00 -6.11 25.82
C GLY A 329 9.22 -6.23 24.51
N ASP A 330 8.07 -6.92 24.54
CA ASP A 330 7.17 -6.99 23.38
C ASP A 330 6.73 -5.61 22.91
N PHE A 331 6.43 -5.49 21.63
CA PHE A 331 5.99 -4.22 21.08
C PHE A 331 5.10 -4.39 19.83
N ALA A 332 4.33 -3.33 19.54
CA ALA A 332 3.59 -3.17 18.30
C ALA A 332 3.86 -1.78 17.70
N ASP A 333 4.01 -1.72 16.37
CA ASP A 333 4.24 -0.51 15.58
C ASP A 333 3.00 -0.21 14.72
N TYR A 334 2.59 1.06 14.71
CA TYR A 334 1.48 1.59 13.93
C TYR A 334 1.95 2.76 13.09
N LEU A 335 1.48 2.90 11.85
CA LEU A 335 1.65 4.12 11.08
C LEU A 335 0.53 5.11 11.45
N VAL A 336 0.88 6.33 11.84
CA VAL A 336 -0.07 7.34 12.25
C VAL A 336 0.18 8.68 11.54
N LEU A 337 -0.91 9.41 11.27
CA LEU A 337 -0.90 10.79 10.80
C LEU A 337 -1.50 11.69 11.90
N VAL A 338 -0.67 12.54 12.51
CA VAL A 338 -1.11 13.57 13.46
C VAL A 338 -1.51 14.79 12.65
N THR A 339 -2.78 15.18 12.70
CA THR A 339 -3.34 16.28 11.89
C THR A 339 -3.36 17.63 12.59
N GLU A 340 -3.04 17.68 13.88
CA GLU A 340 -3.07 18.92 14.67
C GLU A 340 -1.93 18.96 15.68
N THR A 341 -1.15 20.05 15.70
CA THR A 341 -0.12 20.25 16.74
C THR A 341 -0.74 20.77 18.03
N GLY A 342 -0.50 20.10 19.16
CA GLY A 342 -0.99 20.53 20.47
C GLY A 342 -0.99 19.45 21.54
N ASP A 343 -1.76 19.70 22.60
CA ASP A 343 -1.90 18.78 23.72
C ASP A 343 -3.01 17.76 23.45
N TYR A 344 -2.73 16.51 23.81
CA TYR A 344 -3.62 15.37 23.64
C TYR A 344 -3.83 14.64 24.96
N ASP A 345 -5.09 14.25 25.23
CA ASP A 345 -5.39 13.19 26.17
C ASP A 345 -5.26 11.83 25.45
N ILE A 346 -4.52 10.91 26.05
CA ILE A 346 -4.37 9.55 25.53
C ILE A 346 -5.12 8.61 26.46
N ASN A 347 -6.11 7.90 25.95
CA ASN A 347 -6.92 6.96 26.67
C ASN A 347 -6.53 5.53 26.27
N PHE A 348 -6.23 4.67 27.23
CA PHE A 348 -5.87 3.27 27.02
C PHE A 348 -6.99 2.38 27.55
N ARG A 349 -7.58 1.56 26.71
CA ARG A 349 -8.64 0.60 27.06
C ARG A 349 -8.02 -0.76 27.37
N ALA A 350 -7.86 -1.07 28.64
CA ALA A 350 -7.09 -2.21 29.10
C ALA A 350 -7.87 -3.13 30.04
N ALA A 351 -7.47 -4.40 30.09
CA ALA A 351 -7.97 -5.40 31.03
C ALA A 351 -6.80 -6.19 31.64
N SER A 352 -6.91 -6.59 32.89
CA SER A 352 -5.90 -7.38 33.59
C SER A 352 -6.54 -8.17 34.74
N GLU A 353 -6.15 -9.44 34.88
CA GLU A 353 -6.81 -10.31 35.85
C GLU A 353 -6.33 -10.05 37.29
N ASN A 354 -5.01 -10.11 37.54
CA ASN A 354 -4.49 -10.13 38.91
C ASN A 354 -3.14 -9.42 39.10
N GLN A 355 -2.61 -8.77 38.07
CA GLN A 355 -1.40 -7.95 38.14
C GLN A 355 -1.52 -6.70 37.28
N SER A 356 -0.88 -5.61 37.69
CA SER A 356 -0.84 -4.40 36.86
C SER A 356 0.13 -4.57 35.70
N GLY A 357 -0.25 -4.05 34.51
CA GLY A 357 0.64 -3.92 33.37
C GLY A 357 1.30 -2.54 33.31
N SER A 358 2.24 -2.33 32.41
CA SER A 358 2.77 -1.01 32.07
C SER A 358 3.19 -0.92 30.62
N ILE A 359 2.80 0.17 29.97
CA ILE A 359 3.08 0.47 28.57
C ILE A 359 3.94 1.74 28.49
N LEU A 360 4.95 1.73 27.63
CA LEU A 360 5.64 2.93 27.13
C LEU A 360 5.19 3.18 25.71
N LEU A 361 4.62 4.36 25.45
CA LEU A 361 4.25 4.82 24.13
C LEU A 361 5.35 5.73 23.58
N GLN A 362 5.79 5.47 22.36
CA GLN A 362 6.88 6.18 21.69
C GLN A 362 6.43 6.65 20.30
N LEU A 363 6.88 7.83 19.91
CA LEU A 363 6.76 8.34 18.55
C LEU A 363 8.13 8.23 17.87
N ILE A 364 8.16 7.66 16.67
CA ILE A 364 9.39 7.41 15.92
C ILE A 364 9.29 8.17 14.60
N ASP A 365 10.25 9.05 14.38
CA ASP A 365 10.43 9.82 13.16
C ASP A 365 11.85 9.55 12.64
N GLY A 366 11.96 8.73 11.59
CA GLY A 366 13.25 8.23 11.11
C GLY A 366 14.08 7.58 12.21
N SER A 367 15.21 8.18 12.56
CA SER A 367 16.10 7.74 13.66
C SER A 367 15.77 8.39 15.01
N ASN A 368 14.88 9.36 15.06
CA ASN A 368 14.49 10.05 16.28
C ASN A 368 13.39 9.26 17.01
N ILE A 369 13.59 9.01 18.31
CA ILE A 369 12.62 8.31 19.16
C ILE A 369 12.25 9.22 20.32
N GLN A 370 10.98 9.63 20.36
CA GLN A 370 10.40 10.42 21.43
C GLN A 370 9.55 9.53 22.33
N ASN A 371 9.81 9.51 23.64
CA ASN A 371 8.92 8.89 24.60
C ASN A 371 7.74 9.84 24.88
N LEU A 372 6.54 9.42 24.54
CA LEU A 372 5.33 10.20 24.76
C LEU A 372 4.86 10.07 26.19
N THR A 373 4.60 8.85 26.65
CA THR A 373 4.13 8.57 28.00
C THR A 373 4.45 7.15 28.42
N GLN A 374 4.66 6.95 29.71
CA GLN A 374 4.66 5.62 30.31
C GLN A 374 3.51 5.56 31.31
N ILE A 375 2.60 4.61 31.12
CA ILE A 375 1.42 4.45 31.95
C ILE A 375 1.37 3.08 32.61
N SER A 376 0.88 3.03 33.84
CA SER A 376 0.55 1.79 34.56
C SER A 376 -0.93 1.46 34.33
N LEU A 377 -1.20 0.23 33.93
CA LEU A 377 -2.54 -0.27 33.69
C LEU A 377 -3.12 -0.88 35.00
N PRO A 378 -4.41 -0.68 35.30
CA PRO A 378 -5.01 -1.17 36.54
C PRO A 378 -5.21 -2.68 36.54
N ILE A 379 -5.40 -3.26 37.72
CA ILE A 379 -5.94 -4.62 37.88
C ILE A 379 -7.46 -4.50 37.81
N THR A 380 -8.07 -5.05 36.76
CA THR A 380 -9.52 -4.96 36.50
C THR A 380 -10.29 -6.20 37.00
N GLY A 381 -9.58 -7.26 37.39
CA GLY A 381 -10.16 -8.50 37.94
C GLY A 381 -10.58 -9.53 36.89
N GLY A 382 -10.19 -9.36 35.62
CA GLY A 382 -10.42 -10.33 34.55
C GLY A 382 -9.79 -9.87 33.23
N TRP A 383 -9.35 -10.83 32.42
CA TRP A 383 -8.73 -10.59 31.10
C TRP A 383 -9.65 -9.90 30.09
N GLN A 384 -10.96 -9.91 30.36
CA GLN A 384 -11.99 -9.27 29.55
C GLN A 384 -12.88 -8.33 30.38
N THR A 385 -12.35 -7.83 31.51
CA THR A 385 -12.97 -6.79 32.33
C THR A 385 -12.24 -5.47 32.03
N TRP A 386 -12.88 -4.60 31.28
CA TRP A 386 -12.24 -3.45 30.63
C TRP A 386 -12.36 -2.16 31.46
N GLU A 387 -11.25 -1.47 31.63
CA GLU A 387 -11.18 -0.12 32.22
C GLU A 387 -10.37 0.80 31.31
N THR A 388 -10.70 2.10 31.33
CA THR A 388 -9.95 3.11 30.58
C THR A 388 -9.08 3.92 31.55
N VAL A 389 -7.80 4.04 31.23
CA VAL A 389 -6.85 4.90 31.92
C VAL A 389 -6.28 5.93 30.99
N SER A 390 -6.00 7.14 31.52
CA SER A 390 -5.62 8.28 30.68
C SER A 390 -4.26 8.83 31.06
N ALA A 391 -3.56 9.36 30.06
CA ALA A 391 -2.35 10.15 30.18
C ALA A 391 -2.45 11.35 29.24
N THR A 392 -1.50 12.28 29.34
CA THR A 392 -1.43 13.45 28.45
C THR A 392 -0.08 13.50 27.76
N THR A 393 -0.04 14.02 26.53
CA THR A 393 1.18 14.29 25.79
C THR A 393 0.99 15.50 24.88
N ASN A 394 2.10 16.01 24.33
CA ASN A 394 2.08 17.00 23.27
C ASN A 394 2.57 16.34 21.98
N LEU A 395 1.84 16.51 20.87
CA LEU A 395 2.20 16.01 19.55
C LEU A 395 2.34 17.18 18.58
N SER A 396 3.22 17.03 17.61
CA SER A 396 3.31 17.89 16.43
C SER A 396 2.60 17.23 15.26
N GLU A 397 2.00 18.04 14.39
CA GLU A 397 1.50 17.59 13.10
C GLU A 397 2.61 16.88 12.31
N GLY A 398 2.27 15.80 11.62
CA GLY A 398 3.22 15.01 10.85
C GLY A 398 2.87 13.52 10.80
N SER A 399 3.63 12.79 9.98
CA SER A 399 3.52 11.35 9.80
C SER A 399 4.57 10.62 10.64
N TYR A 400 4.13 9.64 11.42
CA TYR A 400 4.99 8.99 12.38
C TYR A 400 4.75 7.49 12.44
N LYS A 401 5.72 6.79 13.02
CA LYS A 401 5.51 5.45 13.56
C LYS A 401 5.28 5.54 15.07
N LEU A 402 4.10 5.12 15.51
CA LEU A 402 3.75 5.00 16.93
C LEU A 402 4.14 3.60 17.40
N ARG A 403 4.97 3.51 18.43
CA ARG A 403 5.34 2.22 19.06
C ARG A 403 4.74 2.11 20.44
N LEU A 404 3.96 1.07 20.64
CA LEU A 404 3.56 0.57 21.95
C LEU A 404 4.58 -0.46 22.41
N LYS A 405 5.23 -0.23 23.55
CA LYS A 405 6.20 -1.16 24.12
C LYS A 405 5.77 -1.65 25.51
N VAL A 406 5.80 -2.96 25.73
CA VAL A 406 5.49 -3.59 27.01
C VAL A 406 6.65 -3.40 27.99
N ILE A 407 6.40 -2.68 29.07
CA ILE A 407 7.36 -2.47 30.17
C ILE A 407 7.11 -3.44 31.33
N GLN A 408 5.83 -3.75 31.56
CA GLN A 408 5.41 -4.78 32.50
C GLN A 408 4.24 -5.54 31.90
N SER A 409 4.34 -6.85 31.84
CA SER A 409 3.37 -7.76 31.25
C SER A 409 2.10 -7.96 32.09
N GLY A 410 1.15 -8.74 31.55
CA GLY A 410 -0.04 -9.19 32.30
C GLY A 410 -1.26 -8.34 32.07
N PHE A 411 -1.45 -7.85 30.86
CA PHE A 411 -2.63 -7.08 30.45
C PHE A 411 -3.07 -7.45 29.02
N ASN A 412 -4.33 -7.19 28.74
CA ASN A 412 -4.89 -7.06 27.41
C ASN A 412 -5.12 -5.58 27.10
N LEU A 413 -4.94 -5.19 25.86
CA LEU A 413 -5.24 -3.83 25.38
C LEU A 413 -6.16 -3.92 24.15
N ASN A 414 -7.29 -3.18 24.20
CA ASN A 414 -8.25 -3.14 23.11
C ASN A 414 -7.93 -1.99 22.15
N TRP A 415 -7.79 -0.77 22.64
CA TRP A 415 -7.50 0.41 21.84
C TRP A 415 -6.74 1.49 22.62
N ILE A 416 -6.16 2.43 21.84
CA ILE A 416 -5.59 3.68 22.32
C ILE A 416 -6.33 4.82 21.60
N GLU A 417 -6.96 5.72 22.34
CA GLU A 417 -7.65 6.89 21.79
C GLU A 417 -6.83 8.15 22.07
N PHE A 418 -6.68 8.97 21.06
CA PHE A 418 -6.06 10.28 21.15
C PHE A 418 -7.12 11.35 20.98
N ASP A 419 -7.40 12.10 22.05
CA ASP A 419 -8.32 13.24 22.04
C ASP A 419 -7.51 14.53 22.05
N PHE A 420 -7.74 15.41 21.07
CA PHE A 420 -7.06 16.70 20.97
C PHE A 420 -7.61 17.70 22.00
N ASN A 421 -6.75 18.24 22.85
CA ASN A 421 -7.12 19.22 23.90
C ASN A 421 -6.86 20.67 23.50
N GLY A 422 -6.42 20.95 22.29
CA GLY A 422 -6.09 22.28 21.81
C GLY A 422 -4.68 22.77 22.19
N ASN A 423 -4.31 23.92 21.67
CA ASN A 423 -3.03 24.53 22.02
C ASN A 423 -3.11 25.18 23.43
N SER A 424 -2.12 24.91 24.27
CA SER A 424 -2.01 25.49 25.65
C SER A 424 -1.83 27.02 25.73
N MET A 425 -2.33 27.77 24.76
CA MET A 425 -2.30 29.25 24.76
C MET A 425 -3.69 29.86 24.67
N GLY A 426 -4.39 29.87 25.82
CA GLY A 426 -5.30 30.93 26.20
C GLY A 426 -6.67 30.97 25.54
N LEU A 427 -7.69 30.53 26.30
CA LEU A 427 -9.06 31.05 26.29
C LEU A 427 -9.95 30.73 25.09
N ASP A 428 -10.57 29.52 25.12
CA ASP A 428 -12.03 29.46 24.91
C ASP A 428 -12.62 28.22 25.61
N ASP A 429 -13.30 28.41 26.71
CA ASP A 429 -13.95 27.38 27.54
C ASP A 429 -15.28 26.84 26.93
N ASN A 430 -15.36 26.72 25.60
CA ASN A 430 -16.61 26.36 24.92
C ASN A 430 -16.50 25.09 24.04
N GLU A 431 -15.54 24.23 24.28
CA GLU A 431 -15.44 22.95 23.53
C GLU A 431 -16.32 21.85 24.14
N MET A 432 -17.01 21.09 23.30
CA MET A 432 -17.80 19.93 23.74
C MET A 432 -16.86 18.77 24.09
N LYS A 433 -16.93 18.28 25.34
CA LYS A 433 -16.16 17.10 25.76
C LYS A 433 -16.95 15.82 25.48
N GLY A 434 -16.22 14.71 25.20
CA GLY A 434 -16.81 13.39 25.12
C GLY A 434 -17.46 13.01 23.77
N LEU A 435 -17.23 13.77 22.69
CA LEU A 435 -17.72 13.39 21.35
C LEU A 435 -16.91 12.25 20.78
N ARG A 436 -17.59 11.15 20.38
CA ARG A 436 -16.96 10.01 19.71
C ARG A 436 -17.68 9.68 18.41
N LEU A 437 -16.90 9.36 17.36
CA LEU A 437 -17.37 8.87 16.06
C LEU A 437 -16.77 7.52 15.78
N PHE A 438 -17.60 6.54 15.46
CA PHE A 438 -17.13 5.19 15.13
C PHE A 438 -18.15 4.42 14.26
N PRO A 439 -17.67 3.46 13.41
CA PRO A 439 -16.28 3.27 13.02
C PRO A 439 -15.80 4.45 12.14
N ASN A 440 -14.51 4.70 12.13
CA ASN A 440 -13.85 5.60 11.21
C ASN A 440 -12.54 4.95 10.74
N PRO A 441 -12.43 4.53 9.46
CA PRO A 441 -13.38 4.73 8.35
C PRO A 441 -14.72 4.01 8.48
N VAL A 442 -15.77 4.59 7.83
CA VAL A 442 -17.14 4.09 7.89
C VAL A 442 -17.68 3.66 6.52
N ASN A 443 -18.35 2.49 6.47
CA ASN A 443 -19.01 2.00 5.26
C ASN A 443 -20.49 2.39 5.17
N GLU A 444 -21.28 2.17 6.20
CA GLU A 444 -22.74 2.33 6.14
C GLU A 444 -23.32 3.19 7.27
N ILE A 445 -22.89 2.97 8.49
CA ILE A 445 -23.45 3.61 9.68
C ILE A 445 -22.35 4.20 10.52
N LEU A 446 -22.33 5.53 10.62
CA LEU A 446 -21.48 6.28 11.51
C LEU A 446 -22.22 6.45 12.83
N ASN A 447 -21.66 5.93 13.92
CA ASN A 447 -22.19 6.11 15.25
C ASN A 447 -21.53 7.32 15.90
N LEU A 448 -22.30 7.99 16.75
CA LEU A 448 -21.88 9.17 17.47
C LEU A 448 -22.24 9.00 18.94
N TYR A 449 -21.26 9.15 19.80
CA TYR A 449 -21.48 9.26 21.23
C TYR A 449 -21.24 10.70 21.67
N SER A 450 -22.15 11.24 22.46
CA SER A 450 -22.04 12.57 23.05
C SER A 450 -22.58 12.53 24.52
N GLU A 451 -21.89 13.20 25.44
CA GLU A 451 -22.35 13.35 26.81
C GLU A 451 -23.50 14.37 26.96
N TYR A 452 -23.85 15.09 25.88
CA TYR A 452 -24.88 16.09 25.84
C TYR A 452 -26.23 15.50 25.41
N GLU A 453 -27.29 15.73 26.17
CA GLU A 453 -28.64 15.23 25.87
C GLU A 453 -29.28 15.89 24.63
N THR A 454 -28.84 17.10 24.28
CA THR A 454 -29.37 17.84 23.13
C THR A 454 -28.22 18.46 22.32
N PHE A 455 -28.14 18.11 21.03
CA PHE A 455 -27.11 18.60 20.13
C PHE A 455 -27.60 18.64 18.69
N THR A 456 -26.96 19.46 17.87
CA THR A 456 -27.16 19.53 16.41
C THR A 456 -25.91 19.01 15.73
N ILE A 457 -26.09 18.18 14.72
CA ILE A 457 -25.03 17.64 13.86
C ILE A 457 -25.14 18.26 12.49
N GLU A 458 -24.03 18.72 11.95
CA GLU A 458 -23.88 19.12 10.56
C GLU A 458 -22.71 18.37 9.95
N ILE A 459 -22.87 17.83 8.72
CA ILE A 459 -21.78 17.18 7.99
C ILE A 459 -21.53 17.97 6.70
N PHE A 460 -20.26 18.22 6.43
CA PHE A 460 -19.76 18.96 5.28
C PHE A 460 -18.84 18.05 4.45
N ASP A 461 -18.88 18.20 3.14
CA ASP A 461 -17.85 17.65 2.26
C ASP A 461 -16.56 18.49 2.32
N ILE A 462 -15.49 18.01 1.66
CA ILE A 462 -14.16 18.65 1.64
C ILE A 462 -14.18 20.08 1.04
N ILE A 463 -15.17 20.44 0.24
CA ILE A 463 -15.32 21.79 -0.32
C ILE A 463 -16.19 22.69 0.55
N GLY A 464 -16.57 22.24 1.74
CA GLY A 464 -17.35 23.01 2.73
C GLY A 464 -18.86 23.06 2.45
N LYS A 465 -19.38 22.23 1.52
CA LYS A 465 -20.81 22.12 1.25
C LYS A 465 -21.48 21.27 2.32
N LYS A 466 -22.49 21.81 3.01
CA LYS A 466 -23.29 21.03 3.96
C LYS A 466 -24.14 19.99 3.24
N ILE A 467 -23.94 18.70 3.58
CA ILE A 467 -24.61 17.55 2.97
C ILE A 467 -25.61 16.86 3.90
N PHE A 468 -25.48 17.07 5.22
CA PHE A 468 -26.35 16.47 6.22
C PHE A 468 -26.55 17.41 7.42
N GLU A 469 -27.74 17.35 8.03
CA GLU A 469 -28.06 18.04 9.27
C GLU A 469 -29.09 17.23 10.06
N ALA A 470 -28.91 17.07 11.35
CA ALA A 470 -29.83 16.39 12.25
C ALA A 470 -29.69 16.89 13.67
N GLU A 471 -30.72 16.66 14.52
CA GLU A 471 -30.70 16.93 15.94
C GLU A 471 -30.81 15.62 16.73
N ASN A 472 -29.99 15.48 17.78
CA ASN A 472 -30.02 14.39 18.77
C ASN A 472 -29.96 12.97 18.14
N LEU A 473 -29.19 12.81 17.06
CA LEU A 473 -29.08 11.55 16.33
C LEU A 473 -27.73 10.90 16.65
N ASN A 474 -27.75 9.73 17.27
CA ASN A 474 -26.54 8.99 17.68
C ASN A 474 -26.05 7.99 16.63
N SER A 475 -26.74 7.88 15.47
CA SER A 475 -26.37 6.95 14.41
C SER A 475 -26.79 7.52 13.06
N ILE A 476 -25.86 7.69 12.15
CA ILE A 476 -26.07 8.34 10.86
C ILE A 476 -25.84 7.33 9.75
N ASN A 477 -26.84 7.14 8.86
CA ASN A 477 -26.66 6.30 7.69
C ASN A 477 -25.95 7.08 6.59
N VAL A 478 -24.68 6.75 6.37
CA VAL A 478 -23.80 7.37 5.37
C VAL A 478 -23.65 6.56 4.09
N ARG A 479 -24.42 5.47 3.91
CA ARG A 479 -24.37 4.59 2.73
C ARG A 479 -24.52 5.34 1.40
N HIS A 480 -25.23 6.45 1.39
CA HIS A 480 -25.49 7.27 0.21
C HIS A 480 -24.51 8.43 0.04
N PHE A 481 -23.53 8.58 0.93
CA PHE A 481 -22.42 9.50 0.75
C PHE A 481 -21.44 8.89 -0.24
N GLU A 482 -20.79 9.73 -1.02
CA GLU A 482 -19.67 9.31 -1.88
C GLU A 482 -18.46 8.97 -1.00
N GLU A 483 -17.56 8.13 -1.50
CA GLU A 483 -16.31 7.83 -0.80
C GLU A 483 -15.48 9.11 -0.67
N GLY A 484 -14.87 9.34 0.49
CA GLY A 484 -14.12 10.56 0.75
C GLY A 484 -14.14 11.00 2.21
N ILE A 485 -13.49 12.14 2.48
CA ILE A 485 -13.36 12.75 3.79
C ILE A 485 -14.53 13.72 4.02
N TYR A 486 -15.05 13.71 5.23
CA TYR A 486 -16.16 14.55 5.66
C TYR A 486 -15.85 15.21 7.00
N LEU A 487 -16.25 16.47 7.15
CA LEU A 487 -16.18 17.20 8.41
C LEU A 487 -17.55 17.12 9.11
N LEU A 488 -17.61 16.47 10.28
CA LEU A 488 -18.76 16.51 11.15
C LEU A 488 -18.57 17.62 12.18
N LYS A 489 -19.55 18.53 12.25
CA LYS A 489 -19.66 19.54 13.30
C LYS A 489 -20.82 19.21 14.20
N ILE A 490 -20.59 19.29 15.51
CA ILE A 490 -21.63 19.14 16.53
C ILE A 490 -21.70 20.40 17.40
N SER A 491 -22.89 20.80 17.82
CA SER A 491 -23.10 21.93 18.67
C SER A 491 -24.22 21.68 19.70
N SER A 492 -24.02 22.11 20.95
CA SER A 492 -25.01 22.08 22.04
C SER A 492 -24.91 23.37 22.86
N GLY A 493 -25.89 24.24 22.71
CA GLY A 493 -25.85 25.56 23.30
C GLY A 493 -24.67 26.39 22.78
N ASN A 494 -23.76 26.79 23.70
CA ASN A 494 -22.54 27.51 23.34
C ASN A 494 -21.33 26.60 23.02
N TYR A 495 -21.47 25.29 23.22
CA TYR A 495 -20.40 24.30 22.99
C TYR A 495 -20.41 23.84 21.55
N LYS A 496 -19.22 23.68 20.93
CA LYS A 496 -19.05 23.20 19.56
C LYS A 496 -17.83 22.31 19.50
N GLN A 497 -17.90 21.28 18.63
CA GLN A 497 -16.75 20.45 18.26
C GLN A 497 -16.85 20.04 16.80
N SER A 498 -15.70 19.78 16.17
CA SER A 498 -15.63 19.29 14.81
C SER A 498 -14.74 18.04 14.79
N LYS A 499 -15.15 17.02 14.03
CA LYS A 499 -14.33 15.80 13.80
C LYS A 499 -14.40 15.39 12.34
N LEU A 500 -13.28 14.89 11.81
CA LEU A 500 -13.22 14.30 10.49
C LEU A 500 -13.60 12.82 10.53
N PHE A 501 -14.23 12.33 9.48
CA PHE A 501 -14.41 10.90 9.26
C PHE A 501 -14.26 10.55 7.78
N ILE A 502 -13.86 9.32 7.51
CA ILE A 502 -13.64 8.79 6.16
C ILE A 502 -14.78 7.84 5.80
N LYS A 503 -15.41 8.07 4.64
CA LYS A 503 -16.39 7.17 4.04
C LYS A 503 -15.67 6.28 3.02
N LYS A 504 -15.72 4.97 3.23
CA LYS A 504 -15.26 3.93 2.28
C LYS A 504 -16.42 3.36 1.48
#